data_f352406dd11df4a7ef623cc452c42eb5
#
_entry.id   f352406dd11df4a7ef623cc452c42eb5
#
_cell.length_a   1.000
_cell.length_b   1.000
_cell.length_c   1.000
_cell.angle_alpha   90.00
_cell.angle_beta   90.00
_cell.angle_gamma   90.00
#
_symmetry.space_group_name_H-M   'P 1'
#
loop_
_entity.id
_entity.type
_entity.pdbx_description
1 polymer ?
#
loop_
_entity_poly.entity_id
_entity_poly.type
_entity_poly.pdbx_seq_one_letter_code
_entity_poly.pdbx_strand_id
1 'polypeptide(L)'
;IFMINENFIDFIINLKPETVPKSIKILDPYSDDEGIRVTKKFYNEFFYDNNKRILLFGINPGRLGGGLTGIPFTDPYHLKNHCGIDSKLDLKKELSSTFIYEMIKLYGGPKLFYKKFLVTSICPFGFIKNNKNLNYYDDISLTKGWKNTMVDWIKIQRDKLSDKSVCVLIGKGKNQKFFEMINKEYKFFNNFITLPHPRWILQYKMKMKKEYLDEYVTKLSNIKL
;
A
#
# COMPACT_ATOMS: atom_id res chain seq x y z
N ILE A 1 -18.80 -6.71 20.66
CA ILE A 1 -18.51 -7.09 19.27
C ILE A 1 -17.28 -6.27 18.89
N PHE A 2 -16.08 -6.88 18.88
CA PHE A 2 -14.87 -6.21 18.43
C PHE A 2 -14.97 -6.00 16.91
N MET A 3 -14.88 -4.77 16.46
CA MET A 3 -14.84 -4.47 15.03
C MET A 3 -13.51 -4.99 14.45
N ILE A 4 -13.55 -5.55 13.25
CA ILE A 4 -12.37 -6.10 12.54
C ILE A 4 -11.25 -5.06 12.50
N ASN A 5 -11.61 -3.79 12.48
CA ASN A 5 -10.73 -2.66 12.32
C ASN A 5 -9.81 -2.38 13.54
N GLU A 6 -10.30 -2.46 14.78
CA GLU A 6 -9.48 -2.16 15.97
C GLU A 6 -8.28 -3.10 16.08
N ASN A 7 -8.52 -4.41 15.95
CA ASN A 7 -7.46 -5.40 15.95
C ASN A 7 -6.45 -5.24 14.79
N PHE A 8 -6.91 -4.71 13.64
CA PHE A 8 -6.04 -4.48 12.49
C PHE A 8 -5.20 -3.21 12.66
N ILE A 9 -5.79 -2.14 13.17
CA ILE A 9 -5.08 -0.89 13.48
C ILE A 9 -4.01 -1.17 14.54
N ASP A 10 -4.37 -1.85 15.62
CA ASP A 10 -3.42 -2.21 16.67
C ASP A 10 -2.29 -3.09 16.15
N PHE A 11 -2.60 -4.02 15.26
CA PHE A 11 -1.58 -4.81 14.59
C PHE A 11 -0.62 -3.94 13.77
N ILE A 12 -1.14 -3.00 12.95
CA ILE A 12 -0.30 -2.12 12.11
C ILE A 12 0.64 -1.27 12.96
N ILE A 13 0.11 -0.58 13.95
CA ILE A 13 0.90 0.39 14.74
C ILE A 13 1.91 -0.28 15.70
N ASN A 14 1.72 -1.57 15.98
CA ASN A 14 2.63 -2.38 16.79
C ASN A 14 3.59 -3.23 15.96
N LEU A 15 3.54 -3.15 14.62
CA LEU A 15 4.53 -3.80 13.76
C LEU A 15 5.94 -3.35 14.12
N LYS A 16 6.86 -4.31 14.17
CA LYS A 16 8.27 -4.01 14.40
C LYS A 16 9.06 -4.37 13.14
N PRO A 17 10.00 -3.50 12.73
CA PRO A 17 10.84 -3.79 11.58
C PRO A 17 11.88 -4.87 11.91
N GLU A 18 12.20 -5.67 10.90
CA GLU A 18 13.34 -6.58 10.93
C GLU A 18 14.66 -5.83 10.80
N THR A 19 15.75 -6.50 11.07
CA THR A 19 17.09 -5.95 10.89
C THR A 19 17.43 -5.76 9.41
N VAL A 20 18.24 -4.74 9.13
CA VAL A 20 18.75 -4.43 7.78
C VAL A 20 20.26 -4.16 7.84
N PRO A 21 20.98 -4.32 6.71
CA PRO A 21 22.37 -3.89 6.61
C PRO A 21 22.56 -2.43 7.02
N LYS A 22 23.69 -2.09 7.64
CA LYS A 22 24.00 -0.71 8.11
C LYS A 22 23.87 0.38 7.04
N SER A 23 24.02 0.02 5.76
CA SER A 23 23.87 0.95 4.63
C SER A 23 22.42 1.26 4.24
N ILE A 24 21.46 0.60 4.88
CA ILE A 24 20.03 0.74 4.59
C ILE A 24 19.33 1.35 5.80
N LYS A 25 18.54 2.39 5.58
CA LYS A 25 17.66 2.97 6.60
C LYS A 25 16.23 2.50 6.39
N ILE A 26 15.57 2.08 7.45
CA ILE A 26 14.15 1.73 7.46
C ILE A 26 13.32 3.01 7.61
N LEU A 27 12.22 3.09 6.87
CA LEU A 27 11.15 4.07 7.06
C LEU A 27 10.07 3.40 7.92
N ASP A 28 10.02 3.82 9.16
CA ASP A 28 9.06 3.31 10.15
C ASP A 28 8.16 4.45 10.63
N PRO A 29 6.99 4.64 9.98
CA PRO A 29 6.05 5.68 10.38
C PRO A 29 5.37 5.38 11.73
N TYR A 30 5.47 4.17 12.22
CA TYR A 30 4.85 3.74 13.48
C TYR A 30 5.77 3.92 14.70
N SER A 31 7.00 4.38 14.49
CA SER A 31 7.90 4.85 15.55
C SER A 31 7.65 6.30 15.95
N ASP A 32 6.77 7.02 15.24
CA ASP A 32 6.44 8.42 15.43
C ASP A 32 4.96 8.59 15.80
N ASP A 33 4.67 9.39 16.84
CA ASP A 33 3.30 9.61 17.35
C ASP A 33 2.39 10.21 16.27
N GLU A 34 2.91 11.05 15.41
CA GLU A 34 2.13 11.66 14.33
C GLU A 34 1.80 10.65 13.24
N GLY A 35 2.74 9.78 12.87
CA GLY A 35 2.49 8.66 11.95
C GLY A 35 1.41 7.72 12.49
N ILE A 36 1.49 7.36 13.77
CA ILE A 36 0.46 6.55 14.44
C ILE A 36 -0.90 7.28 14.41
N ARG A 37 -0.92 8.56 14.77
CA ARG A 37 -2.15 9.36 14.84
C ARG A 37 -2.87 9.43 13.50
N VAL A 38 -2.15 9.75 12.43
CA VAL A 38 -2.77 9.87 11.10
C VAL A 38 -3.18 8.52 10.54
N THR A 39 -2.40 7.46 10.79
CA THR A 39 -2.78 6.09 10.46
C THR A 39 -4.10 5.71 11.12
N LYS A 40 -4.24 5.90 12.45
CA LYS A 40 -5.48 5.63 13.18
C LYS A 40 -6.65 6.43 12.61
N LYS A 41 -6.48 7.73 12.35
CA LYS A 41 -7.55 8.57 11.78
C LYS A 41 -8.00 8.05 10.42
N PHE A 42 -7.05 7.70 9.53
CA PHE A 42 -7.36 7.22 8.19
C PHE A 42 -8.15 5.90 8.23
N TYR A 43 -7.67 4.93 8.99
CA TYR A 43 -8.36 3.64 9.08
C TYR A 43 -9.72 3.75 9.78
N ASN A 44 -9.87 4.62 10.77
CA ASN A 44 -11.17 4.89 11.40
C ASN A 44 -12.14 5.60 10.45
N GLU A 45 -11.67 6.53 9.61
CA GLU A 45 -12.54 7.24 8.66
C GLU A 45 -13.08 6.31 7.56
N PHE A 46 -12.21 5.41 7.00
CA PHE A 46 -12.56 4.66 5.79
C PHE A 46 -12.85 3.17 6.01
N PHE A 47 -12.51 2.63 7.18
CA PHE A 47 -12.57 1.18 7.42
C PHE A 47 -13.22 0.83 8.76
N TYR A 48 -14.01 1.76 9.35
CA TYR A 48 -14.75 1.50 10.59
C TYR A 48 -16.02 0.70 10.30
N ASP A 49 -15.84 -0.50 9.75
CA ASP A 49 -16.90 -1.46 9.43
C ASP A 49 -16.33 -2.90 9.40
N ASN A 50 -17.19 -3.87 9.11
CA ASN A 50 -16.82 -5.29 8.98
C ASN A 50 -16.78 -5.79 7.52
N ASN A 51 -16.80 -4.88 6.54
CA ASN A 51 -16.85 -5.27 5.15
C ASN A 51 -15.50 -5.83 4.68
N LYS A 52 -15.55 -6.87 3.88
CA LYS A 52 -14.37 -7.36 3.17
C LYS A 52 -13.98 -6.41 2.04
N ARG A 53 -12.71 -6.36 1.74
CA ARG A 53 -12.10 -5.50 0.72
C ARG A 53 -11.29 -6.31 -0.28
N ILE A 54 -11.19 -5.80 -1.49
CA ILE A 54 -10.18 -6.24 -2.45
C ILE A 54 -8.88 -5.54 -2.09
N LEU A 55 -7.83 -6.31 -1.84
CA LEU A 55 -6.52 -5.79 -1.47
C LEU A 55 -5.73 -5.37 -2.72
N LEU A 56 -5.20 -4.14 -2.73
CA LEU A 56 -4.33 -3.60 -3.76
C LEU A 56 -2.91 -3.51 -3.22
N PHE A 57 -2.04 -4.44 -3.60
CA PHE A 57 -0.67 -4.53 -3.10
C PHE A 57 0.31 -3.72 -3.95
N GLY A 58 0.87 -2.65 -3.39
CA GLY A 58 2.07 -1.99 -3.89
C GLY A 58 3.34 -2.76 -3.56
N ILE A 59 4.49 -2.11 -3.69
CA ILE A 59 5.82 -2.69 -3.42
C ILE A 59 6.14 -2.55 -1.93
N ASN A 60 6.53 -1.37 -1.54
CA ASN A 60 6.79 -0.93 -0.16
C ASN A 60 6.66 0.59 -0.06
N PRO A 61 6.44 1.16 1.15
CA PRO A 61 6.26 2.60 1.35
C PRO A 61 7.44 3.43 0.84
N GLY A 62 7.12 4.57 0.21
CA GLY A 62 8.10 5.56 -0.23
C GLY A 62 8.35 6.65 0.81
N ARG A 63 9.53 7.28 0.75
CA ARG A 63 10.02 8.26 1.75
C ARG A 63 9.21 9.58 1.82
N LEU A 64 8.42 9.90 0.81
CA LEU A 64 7.60 11.12 0.76
C LEU A 64 6.10 10.84 0.93
N GLY A 65 5.72 9.55 0.95
CA GLY A 65 4.35 9.08 1.06
C GLY A 65 4.16 8.18 2.27
N GLY A 66 3.81 6.93 2.05
CA GLY A 66 3.50 5.96 3.10
C GLY A 66 4.61 5.75 4.15
N GLY A 67 5.86 6.06 3.82
CA GLY A 67 6.97 6.05 4.79
C GLY A 67 6.92 7.19 5.82
N LEU A 68 6.05 8.19 5.61
CA LEU A 68 5.76 9.26 6.57
C LEU A 68 4.42 9.06 7.26
N THR A 69 3.40 8.71 6.48
CA THR A 69 2.01 8.67 6.95
C THR A 69 1.58 7.31 7.50
N GLY A 70 2.32 6.25 7.23
CA GLY A 70 1.89 4.88 7.51
C GLY A 70 0.79 4.36 6.58
N ILE A 71 0.36 5.16 5.60
CA ILE A 71 -0.73 4.85 4.68
C ILE A 71 -0.16 4.66 3.27
N PRO A 72 -0.21 3.45 2.69
CA PRO A 72 0.34 3.17 1.37
C PRO A 72 -0.21 4.12 0.28
N PHE A 73 0.67 4.60 -0.59
CA PHE A 73 0.36 5.56 -1.66
C PHE A 73 -0.32 6.85 -1.20
N THR A 74 -0.15 7.24 0.08
CA THR A 74 -0.75 8.44 0.63
C THR A 74 0.32 9.30 1.27
N ASP A 75 0.62 10.43 0.65
CA ASP A 75 1.50 11.45 1.20
C ASP A 75 0.71 12.49 2.04
N PRO A 76 1.37 13.35 2.83
CA PRO A 76 0.70 14.33 3.67
C PRO A 76 -0.20 15.31 2.89
N TYR A 77 0.16 15.67 1.64
CA TYR A 77 -0.68 16.53 0.81
C TYR A 77 -2.01 15.86 0.43
N HIS A 78 -1.97 14.62 -0.03
CA HIS A 78 -3.18 13.89 -0.44
C HIS A 78 -4.01 13.46 0.78
N LEU A 79 -3.36 13.15 1.90
CA LEU A 79 -4.03 12.89 3.18
C LEU A 79 -4.91 14.07 3.59
N LYS A 80 -4.37 15.30 3.53
CA LYS A 80 -5.12 16.52 3.84
C LYS A 80 -6.20 16.80 2.80
N ASN A 81 -5.84 16.91 1.53
CA ASN A 81 -6.71 17.48 0.50
C ASN A 81 -7.75 16.50 -0.07
N HIS A 82 -7.54 15.20 0.08
CA HIS A 82 -8.46 14.17 -0.44
C HIS A 82 -9.13 13.34 0.65
N CYS A 83 -8.45 13.17 1.80
CA CYS A 83 -9.01 12.39 2.93
C CYS A 83 -9.54 13.27 4.06
N GLY A 84 -9.30 14.61 4.03
CA GLY A 84 -9.73 15.53 5.07
C GLY A 84 -9.01 15.36 6.41
N ILE A 85 -7.82 14.76 6.40
CA ILE A 85 -7.04 14.48 7.61
C ILE A 85 -5.83 15.41 7.67
N ASP A 86 -5.88 16.38 8.56
CA ASP A 86 -4.75 17.26 8.84
C ASP A 86 -3.63 16.53 9.58
N SER A 87 -2.38 16.89 9.25
CA SER A 87 -1.20 16.35 9.90
C SER A 87 -0.16 17.46 10.19
N LYS A 88 0.73 17.19 11.15
CA LYS A 88 1.91 18.01 11.44
C LYS A 88 3.10 17.70 10.50
N LEU A 89 2.92 16.70 9.61
CA LEU A 89 3.92 16.31 8.63
C LEU A 89 4.07 17.38 7.54
N ASP A 90 5.27 17.58 7.03
CA ASP A 90 5.53 18.49 5.91
C ASP A 90 4.63 18.12 4.71
N LEU A 91 3.96 19.11 4.11
CA LEU A 91 3.09 18.93 2.95
C LEU A 91 3.90 18.56 1.69
N LYS A 92 4.49 17.37 1.70
CA LYS A 92 5.20 16.81 0.54
C LYS A 92 4.24 16.06 -0.37
N LYS A 93 4.55 16.09 -1.67
CA LYS A 93 3.82 15.30 -2.68
C LYS A 93 4.71 14.18 -3.21
N GLU A 94 4.12 13.01 -3.37
CA GLU A 94 4.76 11.86 -4.02
C GLU A 94 4.08 11.59 -5.36
N LEU A 95 4.87 11.33 -6.41
CA LEU A 95 4.34 11.07 -7.75
C LEU A 95 3.35 9.88 -7.77
N SER A 96 3.69 8.82 -7.06
CA SER A 96 2.81 7.64 -7.03
C SER A 96 1.49 7.94 -6.33
N SER A 97 1.51 8.71 -5.24
CA SER A 97 0.31 9.17 -4.55
C SER A 97 -0.57 10.02 -5.46
N THR A 98 0.05 10.96 -6.21
CA THR A 98 -0.68 11.81 -7.17
C THR A 98 -1.46 10.98 -8.17
N PHE A 99 -0.84 9.98 -8.79
CA PHE A 99 -1.52 9.10 -9.75
C PHE A 99 -2.67 8.31 -9.09
N ILE A 100 -2.41 7.74 -7.92
CA ILE A 100 -3.42 6.93 -7.20
C ILE A 100 -4.62 7.79 -6.79
N TYR A 101 -4.41 9.02 -6.30
CA TYR A 101 -5.52 9.89 -5.92
C TYR A 101 -6.27 10.48 -7.12
N GLU A 102 -5.63 10.67 -8.27
CA GLU A 102 -6.33 10.96 -9.53
C GLU A 102 -7.22 9.78 -9.95
N MET A 103 -6.72 8.55 -9.88
CA MET A 103 -7.49 7.34 -10.13
C MET A 103 -8.65 7.19 -9.14
N ILE A 104 -8.42 7.40 -7.84
CA ILE A 104 -9.47 7.36 -6.81
C ILE A 104 -10.55 8.40 -7.10
N LYS A 105 -10.18 9.61 -7.54
CA LYS A 105 -11.12 10.65 -7.93
C LYS A 105 -11.98 10.21 -9.13
N LEU A 106 -11.38 9.63 -10.17
CA LEU A 106 -12.09 9.09 -11.33
C LEU A 106 -12.99 7.91 -10.98
N TYR A 107 -12.63 7.11 -9.99
CA TYR A 107 -13.43 5.99 -9.48
C TYR A 107 -14.70 6.47 -8.71
N GLY A 108 -14.78 7.73 -8.31
CA GLY A 108 -15.90 8.31 -7.57
C GLY A 108 -15.52 8.85 -6.18
N GLY A 109 -14.23 8.99 -5.90
CA GLY A 109 -13.70 9.59 -4.68
C GLY A 109 -13.36 8.58 -3.57
N PRO A 110 -12.68 9.05 -2.51
CA PRO A 110 -12.14 8.18 -1.46
C PRO A 110 -13.21 7.34 -0.76
N LYS A 111 -14.36 7.90 -0.42
CA LYS A 111 -15.43 7.17 0.28
C LYS A 111 -15.93 5.97 -0.51
N LEU A 112 -16.18 6.15 -1.82
CA LEU A 112 -16.64 5.06 -2.68
C LEU A 112 -15.53 4.04 -2.92
N PHE A 113 -14.31 4.51 -3.16
CA PHE A 113 -13.16 3.66 -3.42
C PHE A 113 -12.81 2.77 -2.22
N TYR A 114 -12.62 3.35 -1.03
CA TYR A 114 -12.24 2.61 0.17
C TYR A 114 -13.35 1.74 0.74
N LYS A 115 -14.61 1.94 0.32
CA LYS A 115 -15.69 0.99 0.64
C LYS A 115 -15.46 -0.39 0.01
N LYS A 116 -14.77 -0.46 -1.14
CA LYS A 116 -14.52 -1.70 -1.90
C LYS A 116 -13.07 -2.16 -1.86
N PHE A 117 -12.11 -1.24 -1.74
CA PHE A 117 -10.68 -1.52 -1.84
C PHE A 117 -9.91 -1.11 -0.60
N LEU A 118 -8.85 -1.86 -0.30
CA LEU A 118 -7.80 -1.44 0.63
C LEU A 118 -6.47 -1.39 -0.12
N VAL A 119 -5.87 -0.20 -0.19
CA VAL A 119 -4.53 -0.04 -0.74
C VAL A 119 -3.50 -0.38 0.33
N THR A 120 -2.61 -1.29 0.01
CA THR A 120 -1.56 -1.78 0.89
C THR A 120 -0.25 -2.01 0.12
N SER A 121 0.70 -2.72 0.70
CA SER A 121 1.97 -3.09 0.07
C SER A 121 2.38 -4.51 0.44
N ILE A 122 3.23 -5.13 -0.38
CA ILE A 122 3.80 -6.45 -0.07
C ILE A 122 4.72 -6.37 1.16
N CYS A 123 5.57 -5.35 1.23
CA CYS A 123 6.38 -5.08 2.41
C CYS A 123 5.80 -3.89 3.18
N PRO A 124 5.54 -4.02 4.50
CA PRO A 124 4.90 -2.95 5.29
C PRO A 124 5.81 -1.75 5.54
N PHE A 125 7.12 -1.92 5.48
CA PHE A 125 8.11 -0.86 5.74
C PHE A 125 8.81 -0.42 4.45
N GLY A 126 9.19 0.85 4.41
CA GLY A 126 10.01 1.40 3.34
C GLY A 126 11.50 1.33 3.63
N PHE A 127 12.31 1.47 2.59
CA PHE A 127 13.76 1.43 2.71
C PHE A 127 14.42 2.57 1.94
N ILE A 128 15.53 3.08 2.49
CA ILE A 128 16.37 4.11 1.86
C ILE A 128 17.82 3.62 1.83
N LYS A 129 18.45 3.76 0.67
CA LYS A 129 19.90 3.60 0.48
C LYS A 129 20.42 4.78 -0.33
N ASN A 130 21.48 5.44 0.12
CA ASN A 130 22.06 6.63 -0.54
C ASN A 130 21.00 7.72 -0.84
N ASN A 131 20.16 8.06 0.14
CA ASN A 131 19.06 9.02 0.04
C ASN A 131 18.00 8.73 -1.06
N LYS A 132 17.95 7.51 -1.60
CA LYS A 132 16.96 7.07 -2.59
C LYS A 132 16.09 5.97 -2.03
N ASN A 133 14.82 5.93 -2.45
CA ASN A 133 13.95 4.81 -2.14
C ASN A 133 14.55 3.52 -2.71
N LEU A 134 14.54 2.46 -1.90
CA LEU A 134 14.94 1.12 -2.25
C LEU A 134 13.73 0.20 -2.17
N ASN A 135 13.51 -0.63 -3.19
CA ASN A 135 12.47 -1.65 -3.12
C ASN A 135 13.02 -2.89 -2.40
N TYR A 136 12.16 -3.61 -1.68
CA TYR A 136 12.57 -4.82 -0.95
C TYR A 136 13.27 -5.86 -1.85
N TYR A 137 12.98 -5.89 -3.16
CA TYR A 137 13.56 -6.82 -4.12
C TYR A 137 14.83 -6.32 -4.83
N ASP A 138 15.29 -5.10 -4.54
CA ASP A 138 16.52 -4.55 -5.12
C ASP A 138 17.77 -4.93 -4.32
N ASP A 139 17.59 -5.50 -3.13
CA ASP A 139 18.65 -6.02 -2.28
C ASP A 139 18.28 -7.42 -1.80
N ILE A 140 19.15 -8.42 -2.04
CA ILE A 140 18.88 -9.82 -1.71
C ILE A 140 18.75 -10.06 -0.20
N SER A 141 19.44 -9.27 0.63
CA SER A 141 19.35 -9.37 2.09
C SER A 141 17.96 -8.94 2.57
N LEU A 142 17.37 -7.90 1.96
CA LEU A 142 15.99 -7.49 2.23
C LEU A 142 15.00 -8.56 1.77
N THR A 143 15.13 -9.04 0.54
CA THR A 143 14.20 -10.05 0.00
C THR A 143 14.17 -11.30 0.87
N LYS A 144 15.34 -11.79 1.31
CA LYS A 144 15.45 -13.01 2.12
C LYS A 144 15.11 -12.74 3.59
N GLY A 145 15.66 -11.69 4.19
CA GLY A 145 15.51 -11.39 5.61
C GLY A 145 14.08 -10.97 5.99
N TRP A 146 13.35 -10.38 5.04
CA TRP A 146 11.98 -9.89 5.27
C TRP A 146 10.89 -10.80 4.71
N LYS A 147 11.24 -11.97 4.13
CA LYS A 147 10.26 -12.86 3.50
C LYS A 147 9.14 -13.24 4.47
N ASN A 148 9.50 -13.70 5.68
CA ASN A 148 8.52 -14.15 6.66
C ASN A 148 7.60 -13.00 7.11
N THR A 149 8.17 -11.83 7.39
CA THR A 149 7.40 -10.62 7.75
C THR A 149 6.43 -10.21 6.64
N MET A 150 6.85 -10.25 5.37
CA MET A 150 5.98 -9.99 4.23
C MET A 150 4.86 -11.04 4.09
N VAL A 151 5.18 -12.31 4.31
CA VAL A 151 4.20 -13.42 4.28
C VAL A 151 3.16 -13.24 5.38
N ASP A 152 3.58 -12.99 6.62
CA ASP A 152 2.68 -12.80 7.76
C ASP A 152 1.82 -11.54 7.58
N TRP A 153 2.41 -10.46 7.07
CA TRP A 153 1.71 -9.23 6.73
C TRP A 153 0.59 -9.45 5.72
N ILE A 154 0.86 -10.16 4.62
CA ILE A 154 -0.14 -10.50 3.60
C ILE A 154 -1.22 -11.41 4.19
N LYS A 155 -0.81 -12.44 4.96
CA LYS A 155 -1.71 -13.42 5.58
C LYS A 155 -2.74 -12.75 6.50
N ILE A 156 -2.28 -11.88 7.39
CA ILE A 156 -3.15 -11.19 8.34
C ILE A 156 -4.17 -10.30 7.60
N GLN A 157 -3.73 -9.52 6.61
CA GLN A 157 -4.63 -8.69 5.82
C GLN A 157 -5.65 -9.52 5.05
N ARG A 158 -5.19 -10.59 4.38
CA ARG A 158 -6.07 -11.50 3.67
C ARG A 158 -7.13 -12.10 4.60
N ASP A 159 -6.72 -12.61 5.76
CA ASP A 159 -7.63 -13.34 6.65
C ASP A 159 -8.63 -12.40 7.34
N LYS A 160 -8.19 -11.21 7.69
CA LYS A 160 -9.05 -10.24 8.39
C LYS A 160 -9.90 -9.39 7.43
N LEU A 161 -9.37 -8.99 6.28
CA LEU A 161 -9.93 -7.91 5.46
C LEU A 161 -10.38 -8.33 4.05
N SER A 162 -10.10 -9.55 3.60
CA SER A 162 -10.40 -10.00 2.23
C SER A 162 -11.23 -11.29 2.19
N ASP A 163 -11.91 -11.52 1.08
CA ASP A 163 -12.62 -12.77 0.79
C ASP A 163 -11.74 -13.85 0.14
N LYS A 164 -10.47 -13.53 -0.15
CA LYS A 164 -9.48 -14.43 -0.78
C LYS A 164 -9.73 -14.75 -2.26
N SER A 165 -10.78 -14.22 -2.87
CA SER A 165 -11.12 -14.51 -4.27
C SER A 165 -10.10 -13.90 -5.22
N VAL A 166 -9.84 -12.60 -5.07
CA VAL A 166 -8.98 -11.82 -5.95
C VAL A 166 -8.25 -10.70 -5.19
N CYS A 167 -7.02 -10.42 -5.61
CA CYS A 167 -6.32 -9.20 -5.23
C CYS A 167 -5.78 -8.48 -6.47
N VAL A 168 -5.29 -7.26 -6.28
CA VAL A 168 -4.64 -6.48 -7.33
C VAL A 168 -3.19 -6.23 -6.94
N LEU A 169 -2.28 -6.45 -7.86
CA LEU A 169 -0.87 -6.18 -7.70
C LEU A 169 -0.49 -4.93 -8.48
N ILE A 170 0.03 -3.93 -7.79
CA ILE A 170 0.53 -2.69 -8.39
C ILE A 170 2.05 -2.78 -8.54
N GLY A 171 2.51 -3.08 -9.76
CA GLY A 171 3.91 -3.27 -10.10
C GLY A 171 4.19 -4.62 -10.78
N LYS A 172 4.51 -4.54 -12.06
CA LYS A 172 4.95 -5.68 -12.89
C LYS A 172 6.42 -6.04 -12.60
N GLY A 173 6.93 -7.07 -13.24
CA GLY A 173 8.33 -7.46 -13.18
C GLY A 173 8.73 -8.12 -11.86
N LYS A 174 9.74 -7.61 -11.16
CA LYS A 174 10.29 -8.24 -9.93
C LYS A 174 9.25 -8.37 -8.82
N ASN A 175 8.39 -7.35 -8.62
CA ASN A 175 7.32 -7.39 -7.62
C ASN A 175 6.32 -8.49 -7.92
N GLN A 176 5.89 -8.60 -9.18
CA GLN A 176 4.97 -9.64 -9.63
C GLN A 176 5.56 -11.04 -9.45
N LYS A 177 6.81 -11.25 -9.88
CA LYS A 177 7.50 -12.55 -9.75
C LYS A 177 7.62 -13.00 -8.30
N PHE A 178 7.93 -12.09 -7.40
CA PHE A 178 7.98 -12.39 -5.97
C PHE A 178 6.59 -12.76 -5.43
N PHE A 179 5.55 -11.98 -5.78
CA PHE A 179 4.19 -12.28 -5.36
C PHE A 179 3.70 -13.63 -5.90
N GLU A 180 3.95 -13.93 -7.18
CA GLU A 180 3.61 -15.21 -7.79
C GLU A 180 4.25 -16.39 -7.03
N MET A 181 5.53 -16.24 -6.67
CA MET A 181 6.25 -17.25 -5.90
C MET A 181 5.60 -17.52 -4.55
N ILE A 182 5.34 -16.48 -3.75
CA ILE A 182 4.73 -16.65 -2.43
C ILE A 182 3.26 -17.04 -2.52
N ASN A 183 2.51 -16.55 -3.51
CA ASN A 183 1.12 -16.95 -3.69
C ASN A 183 0.99 -18.42 -4.11
N LYS A 184 1.92 -18.94 -4.90
CA LYS A 184 1.99 -20.37 -5.23
C LYS A 184 2.26 -21.24 -4.00
N GLU A 185 3.16 -20.78 -3.11
CA GLU A 185 3.57 -21.47 -1.89
C GLU A 185 2.46 -21.45 -0.82
N TYR A 186 1.89 -20.27 -0.57
CA TYR A 186 0.97 -20.03 0.56
C TYR A 186 -0.51 -19.97 0.17
N LYS A 187 -0.83 -19.92 -1.12
CA LYS A 187 -2.20 -19.87 -1.67
C LYS A 187 -3.05 -18.77 -1.01
N PHE A 188 -2.51 -17.56 -0.98
CA PHE A 188 -3.18 -16.42 -0.36
C PHE A 188 -4.48 -16.04 -1.09
N PHE A 189 -4.41 -15.98 -2.43
CA PHE A 189 -5.52 -15.59 -3.29
C PHE A 189 -5.68 -16.57 -4.44
N ASN A 190 -6.93 -16.79 -4.84
CA ASN A 190 -7.27 -17.67 -5.98
C ASN A 190 -6.80 -17.06 -7.30
N ASN A 191 -6.98 -15.72 -7.44
CA ASN A 191 -6.61 -14.98 -8.63
C ASN A 191 -5.95 -13.64 -8.24
N PHE A 192 -5.21 -13.04 -9.16
CA PHE A 192 -4.75 -11.67 -9.03
C PHE A 192 -4.67 -10.97 -10.38
N ILE A 193 -4.88 -9.66 -10.35
CA ILE A 193 -4.76 -8.76 -11.51
C ILE A 193 -3.51 -7.92 -11.31
N THR A 194 -2.69 -7.76 -12.36
CA THR A 194 -1.50 -6.91 -12.26
C THR A 194 -1.70 -5.61 -13.04
N LEU A 195 -1.40 -4.49 -12.37
CA LEU A 195 -1.37 -3.15 -12.93
C LEU A 195 0.05 -2.59 -12.95
N PRO A 196 0.43 -1.75 -13.93
CA PRO A 196 1.73 -1.09 -13.95
C PRO A 196 1.90 -0.17 -12.73
N HIS A 197 3.11 -0.06 -12.20
CA HIS A 197 3.35 0.82 -11.05
C HIS A 197 3.22 2.31 -11.43
N PRO A 198 2.52 3.18 -10.65
CA PRO A 198 2.34 4.60 -10.94
C PRO A 198 3.63 5.35 -11.24
N ARG A 199 4.69 5.11 -10.47
CA ARG A 199 5.99 5.74 -10.70
C ARG A 199 6.55 5.42 -12.10
N TRP A 200 6.43 4.18 -12.55
CA TRP A 200 6.88 3.80 -13.90
C TRP A 200 6.06 4.51 -14.98
N ILE A 201 4.73 4.60 -14.81
CA ILE A 201 3.86 5.33 -15.73
C ILE A 201 4.32 6.79 -15.84
N LEU A 202 4.48 7.46 -14.70
CA LEU A 202 4.82 8.88 -14.66
C LEU A 202 6.25 9.19 -15.14
N GLN A 203 7.18 8.25 -15.00
CA GLN A 203 8.57 8.42 -15.47
C GLN A 203 8.74 8.10 -16.95
N TYR A 204 8.06 7.08 -17.47
CA TYR A 204 8.34 6.55 -18.80
C TYR A 204 7.16 6.61 -19.76
N LYS A 205 5.93 6.83 -19.28
CA LYS A 205 4.69 6.81 -20.04
C LYS A 205 3.79 8.00 -19.73
N MET A 206 4.36 9.14 -19.36
CA MET A 206 3.60 10.34 -18.99
C MET A 206 2.58 10.78 -20.06
N LYS A 207 2.93 10.68 -21.35
CA LYS A 207 2.03 11.02 -22.46
C LYS A 207 0.78 10.13 -22.51
N MET A 208 0.87 8.90 -21.99
CA MET A 208 -0.22 7.92 -21.93
C MET A 208 -0.87 7.86 -20.53
N LYS A 209 -0.61 8.83 -19.66
CA LYS A 209 -1.11 8.82 -18.28
C LYS A 209 -2.63 8.63 -18.23
N LYS A 210 -3.38 9.30 -19.11
CA LYS A 210 -4.85 9.20 -19.15
C LYS A 210 -5.30 7.77 -19.47
N GLU A 211 -4.69 7.14 -20.46
CA GLU A 211 -5.01 5.75 -20.84
C GLU A 211 -4.76 4.77 -19.68
N TYR A 212 -3.67 4.97 -18.94
CA TYR A 212 -3.40 4.15 -17.74
C TYR A 212 -4.38 4.43 -16.60
N LEU A 213 -4.83 5.66 -16.40
CA LEU A 213 -5.88 5.97 -15.43
C LEU A 213 -7.19 5.28 -15.80
N ASP A 214 -7.58 5.33 -17.07
CA ASP A 214 -8.77 4.67 -17.60
C ASP A 214 -8.65 3.13 -17.46
N GLU A 215 -7.47 2.55 -17.77
CA GLU A 215 -7.18 1.12 -17.55
C GLU A 215 -7.37 0.72 -16.08
N TYR A 216 -6.83 1.51 -15.14
CA TYR A 216 -6.98 1.27 -13.71
C TYR A 216 -8.44 1.27 -13.28
N VAL A 217 -9.18 2.34 -13.63
CA VAL A 217 -10.61 2.47 -13.26
C VAL A 217 -11.42 1.35 -13.86
N THR A 218 -11.24 1.03 -15.15
CA THR A 218 -11.97 -0.04 -15.84
C THR A 218 -11.72 -1.40 -15.19
N LYS A 219 -10.45 -1.77 -14.97
CA LYS A 219 -10.10 -3.05 -14.36
C LYS A 219 -10.65 -3.18 -12.95
N LEU A 220 -10.53 -2.12 -12.13
CA LEU A 220 -11.03 -2.12 -10.75
C LEU A 220 -12.56 -2.16 -10.69
N SER A 221 -13.25 -1.46 -11.57
CA SER A 221 -14.72 -1.46 -11.63
C SER A 221 -15.29 -2.85 -11.97
N ASN A 222 -14.59 -3.60 -12.82
CA ASN A 222 -15.02 -4.93 -13.28
C ASN A 222 -14.78 -6.05 -12.25
N ILE A 223 -14.03 -5.81 -11.16
CA ILE A 223 -13.88 -6.82 -10.10
C ILE A 223 -15.19 -6.88 -9.31
N LYS A 224 -15.77 -8.06 -9.19
CA LYS A 224 -16.93 -8.32 -8.33
C LYS A 224 -16.43 -8.80 -6.95
N LEU A 225 -17.07 -8.36 -5.88
CA LEU A 225 -16.97 -8.91 -4.52
C LEU A 225 -17.96 -10.04 -4.38
#